data_4260a614f14793ddf586fe42c51969f6
#
_entry.id   4260a614f14793ddf586fe42c51969f6
#
_cell.length_a   1.000
_cell.length_b   1.000
_cell.length_c   1.000
_cell.angle_alpha   90.00
_cell.angle_beta   90.00
_cell.angle_gamma   90.00
#
_symmetry.space_group_name_H-M   'P 1'
#
loop_
_entity.id
_entity.type
_entity.pdbx_description
1 polymer ?
#
loop_
_entity_poly.entity_id
_entity_poly.type
_entity_poly.pdbx_seq_one_letter_code
_entity_poly.pdbx_strand_id
1 'polypeptide(L)'
;MVAFGSVVLAFFGSLWLARALTDPIKQIISDIARMTAARDFERKLEAPGSSRELDSLADAFNKLMSGLTSAEAETQSAYVGAIRALAAALDARDPYTAGHSERVSALSVLIARHMHLSEADVDVIRLGALLHDIGKIGVSDHVLRKPGPLSADEFEQIRRHPGLGARILRKVPFLEPHLGIVELHHERPDGKGYPFGLLGDNIPLEARIVHVADAFDAMTSARAYRPARAASVAIVELQRYSGTQFDPATVDALRIALAASPSAPERQLQALLGREASA
;
A
#
# COMPACT_ATOMS: atom_id res chain seq x y z
N MET A 1 -48.72 -33.89 50.08
CA MET A 1 -47.68 -34.32 49.12
C MET A 1 -47.85 -33.67 47.72
N VAL A 2 -49.06 -33.55 47.19
CA VAL A 2 -49.32 -32.98 45.84
C VAL A 2 -48.86 -31.50 45.72
N ALA A 3 -49.12 -30.64 46.70
CA ALA A 3 -48.79 -29.24 46.70
C ALA A 3 -47.26 -28.98 46.68
N PHE A 4 -46.46 -29.79 47.33
CA PHE A 4 -44.97 -29.65 47.34
C PHE A 4 -44.38 -30.02 45.97
N GLY A 5 -44.92 -31.07 45.32
CA GLY A 5 -44.48 -31.46 43.98
C GLY A 5 -44.76 -30.36 42.94
N SER A 6 -45.91 -29.69 43.04
CA SER A 6 -46.25 -28.58 42.12
C SER A 6 -45.34 -27.36 42.26
N VAL A 7 -44.95 -27.02 43.47
CA VAL A 7 -44.01 -25.89 43.74
C VAL A 7 -42.61 -26.19 43.20
N VAL A 8 -42.14 -27.44 43.41
CA VAL A 8 -40.83 -27.86 42.89
C VAL A 8 -40.83 -27.86 41.37
N LEU A 9 -41.85 -28.38 40.72
CA LEU A 9 -42.00 -28.34 39.25
C LEU A 9 -42.05 -26.92 38.69
N ALA A 10 -42.79 -26.03 39.32
CA ALA A 10 -42.88 -24.62 38.94
C ALA A 10 -41.53 -23.91 39.09
N PHE A 11 -40.79 -24.20 40.16
CA PHE A 11 -39.45 -23.63 40.39
C PHE A 11 -38.43 -24.09 39.30
N PHE A 12 -38.35 -25.40 39.04
CA PHE A 12 -37.47 -25.90 37.99
C PHE A 12 -37.89 -25.46 36.59
N GLY A 13 -39.18 -25.40 36.32
CA GLY A 13 -39.74 -24.89 35.06
C GLY A 13 -39.39 -23.42 34.82
N SER A 14 -39.52 -22.57 35.84
CA SER A 14 -39.13 -21.16 35.74
C SER A 14 -37.61 -20.96 35.59
N LEU A 15 -36.80 -21.77 36.28
CA LEU A 15 -35.37 -21.75 36.16
C LEU A 15 -34.88 -22.22 34.76
N TRP A 16 -35.53 -23.25 34.24
CA TRP A 16 -35.26 -23.73 32.86
C TRP A 16 -35.66 -22.68 31.84
N LEU A 17 -36.85 -22.07 31.99
CA LEU A 17 -37.31 -21.04 31.07
C LEU A 17 -36.41 -19.78 31.12
N ALA A 18 -35.99 -19.37 32.31
CA ALA A 18 -35.07 -18.25 32.48
C ALA A 18 -33.72 -18.50 31.77
N ARG A 19 -33.20 -19.73 31.90
CA ARG A 19 -31.94 -20.09 31.16
C ARG A 19 -32.16 -20.19 29.67
N ALA A 20 -33.23 -20.80 29.22
CA ALA A 20 -33.56 -20.94 27.80
C ALA A 20 -33.69 -19.58 27.09
N LEU A 21 -34.08 -18.54 27.80
CA LEU A 21 -34.20 -17.17 27.26
C LEU A 21 -32.91 -16.35 27.41
N THR A 22 -32.19 -16.51 28.54
CA THR A 22 -31.02 -15.65 28.82
C THR A 22 -29.71 -16.17 28.26
N ASP A 23 -29.49 -17.48 28.16
CA ASP A 23 -28.23 -18.03 27.72
C ASP A 23 -27.92 -17.74 26.23
N PRO A 24 -28.87 -17.80 25.28
CA PRO A 24 -28.63 -17.39 23.90
C PRO A 24 -28.29 -15.90 23.75
N ILE A 25 -28.93 -15.04 24.55
CA ILE A 25 -28.63 -13.60 24.54
C ILE A 25 -27.22 -13.34 25.04
N LYS A 26 -26.82 -13.99 26.14
CA LYS A 26 -25.43 -13.90 26.65
C LYS A 26 -24.40 -14.40 25.64
N GLN A 27 -24.72 -15.45 24.89
CA GLN A 27 -23.85 -15.94 23.84
C GLN A 27 -23.65 -14.92 22.73
N ILE A 28 -24.73 -14.32 22.19
CA ILE A 28 -24.66 -13.26 21.18
C ILE A 28 -23.81 -12.09 21.71
N ILE A 29 -24.04 -11.61 22.94
CA ILE A 29 -23.27 -10.51 23.53
C ILE A 29 -21.79 -10.87 23.64
N SER A 30 -21.48 -12.11 24.07
CA SER A 30 -20.10 -12.59 24.18
C SER A 30 -19.42 -12.67 22.83
N ASP A 31 -20.14 -13.13 21.80
CA ASP A 31 -19.60 -13.24 20.43
C ASP A 31 -19.33 -11.86 19.83
N ILE A 32 -20.26 -10.92 19.98
CA ILE A 32 -20.05 -9.52 19.57
C ILE A 32 -18.84 -8.91 20.29
N ALA A 33 -18.72 -9.12 21.60
CA ALA A 33 -17.61 -8.61 22.38
C ALA A 33 -16.27 -9.20 21.91
N ARG A 34 -16.22 -10.50 21.58
CA ARG A 34 -15.01 -11.15 21.02
C ARG A 34 -14.67 -10.63 19.64
N MET A 35 -15.63 -10.49 18.73
CA MET A 35 -15.44 -9.92 17.40
C MET A 35 -14.88 -8.48 17.47
N THR A 36 -15.45 -7.67 18.34
CA THR A 36 -15.00 -6.28 18.54
C THR A 36 -13.60 -6.21 19.12
N ALA A 37 -13.28 -7.03 20.14
CA ALA A 37 -11.96 -7.06 20.75
C ALA A 37 -10.87 -7.56 19.78
N ALA A 38 -11.20 -8.54 18.93
CA ALA A 38 -10.30 -9.09 17.91
C ALA A 38 -10.27 -8.25 16.64
N ARG A 39 -11.14 -7.26 16.46
CA ARG A 39 -11.37 -6.53 15.20
C ARG A 39 -11.68 -7.47 14.03
N ASP A 40 -12.29 -8.60 14.32
CA ASP A 40 -12.67 -9.62 13.33
C ASP A 40 -14.11 -9.40 12.89
N PHE A 41 -14.33 -8.46 11.99
CA PHE A 41 -15.65 -8.09 11.48
C PHE A 41 -16.11 -8.95 10.30
N GLU A 42 -15.26 -9.84 9.79
CA GLU A 42 -15.64 -10.82 8.76
C GLU A 42 -16.36 -12.03 9.35
N ARG A 43 -16.15 -12.29 10.65
CA ARG A 43 -16.80 -13.38 11.35
C ARG A 43 -18.29 -13.10 11.46
N LYS A 44 -19.12 -14.12 11.17
CA LYS A 44 -20.58 -14.05 11.31
C LYS A 44 -21.03 -14.53 12.68
N LEU A 45 -22.05 -13.88 13.21
CA LEU A 45 -22.81 -14.41 14.33
C LEU A 45 -23.62 -15.61 13.88
N GLU A 46 -23.52 -16.71 14.62
CA GLU A 46 -24.38 -17.87 14.40
C GLU A 46 -25.77 -17.62 14.97
N ALA A 47 -26.81 -17.98 14.22
CA ALA A 47 -28.19 -17.93 14.71
C ALA A 47 -28.35 -18.97 15.83
N PRO A 48 -28.76 -18.58 17.05
CA PRO A 48 -28.84 -19.50 18.17
C PRO A 48 -29.96 -20.57 18.04
N GLY A 49 -30.88 -20.42 17.09
CA GLY A 49 -31.98 -21.35 16.84
C GLY A 49 -32.99 -21.44 18.00
N SER A 50 -32.90 -20.54 18.99
CA SER A 50 -33.72 -20.56 20.20
C SER A 50 -35.01 -19.75 20.05
N SER A 51 -35.00 -18.71 19.23
CA SER A 51 -36.20 -17.93 18.87
C SER A 51 -35.99 -17.24 17.53
N ARG A 52 -37.10 -16.96 16.82
CA ARG A 52 -37.08 -16.25 15.53
C ARG A 52 -36.54 -14.83 15.66
N GLU A 53 -36.78 -14.20 16.81
CA GLU A 53 -36.34 -12.84 17.09
C GLU A 53 -34.84 -12.76 17.24
N LEU A 54 -34.22 -13.72 17.92
CA LEU A 54 -32.74 -13.79 18.07
C LEU A 54 -32.06 -14.18 16.79
N ASP A 55 -32.62 -15.08 16.01
CA ASP A 55 -32.10 -15.45 14.68
C ASP A 55 -32.18 -14.23 13.74
N SER A 56 -33.32 -13.48 13.77
CA SER A 56 -33.44 -12.23 13.00
C SER A 56 -32.48 -11.15 13.46
N LEU A 57 -32.14 -11.09 14.75
CA LEU A 57 -31.13 -10.16 15.29
C LEU A 57 -29.74 -10.52 14.79
N ALA A 58 -29.38 -11.81 14.82
CA ALA A 58 -28.08 -12.27 14.28
C ALA A 58 -27.96 -11.97 12.79
N ASP A 59 -29.01 -12.21 12.01
CA ASP A 59 -29.06 -11.90 10.58
C ASP A 59 -28.94 -10.40 10.31
N ALA A 60 -29.66 -9.56 11.07
CA ALA A 60 -29.58 -8.11 10.93
C ALA A 60 -28.19 -7.58 11.28
N PHE A 61 -27.58 -8.10 12.34
CA PHE A 61 -26.21 -7.78 12.72
C PHE A 61 -25.20 -8.17 11.61
N ASN A 62 -25.32 -9.39 11.09
CA ASN A 62 -24.44 -9.87 10.00
C ASN A 62 -24.57 -9.00 8.74
N LYS A 63 -25.79 -8.58 8.39
CA LYS A 63 -26.02 -7.64 7.28
C LYS A 63 -25.39 -6.27 7.54
N LEU A 64 -25.51 -5.74 8.76
CA LEU A 64 -24.90 -4.47 9.15
C LEU A 64 -23.37 -4.55 9.02
N MET A 65 -22.76 -5.61 9.55
CA MET A 65 -21.30 -5.80 9.49
C MET A 65 -20.81 -5.96 8.05
N SER A 66 -21.51 -6.76 7.24
CA SER A 66 -21.19 -6.89 5.81
C SER A 66 -21.33 -5.57 5.05
N GLY A 67 -22.33 -4.76 5.36
CA GLY A 67 -22.48 -3.42 4.79
C GLY A 67 -21.36 -2.47 5.21
N LEU A 68 -20.93 -2.54 6.47
CA LEU A 68 -19.83 -1.74 6.99
C LEU A 68 -18.49 -2.09 6.31
N THR A 69 -18.15 -3.39 6.24
CA THR A 69 -16.92 -3.85 5.58
C THR A 69 -16.90 -3.51 4.09
N SER A 70 -18.07 -3.61 3.41
CA SER A 70 -18.19 -3.20 2.01
C SER A 70 -17.97 -1.69 1.84
N ALA A 71 -18.57 -0.86 2.69
CA ALA A 71 -18.41 0.60 2.65
C ALA A 71 -16.96 1.04 2.95
N GLU A 72 -16.28 0.35 3.88
CA GLU A 72 -14.85 0.59 4.14
C GLU A 72 -13.99 0.25 2.93
N ALA A 73 -14.24 -0.91 2.28
CA ALA A 73 -13.51 -1.34 1.08
C ALA A 73 -13.74 -0.37 -0.09
N GLU A 74 -14.99 0.09 -0.31
CA GLU A 74 -15.30 1.09 -1.32
C GLU A 74 -14.59 2.42 -1.05
N THR A 75 -14.57 2.86 0.20
CA THR A 75 -13.89 4.08 0.62
C THR A 75 -12.39 3.97 0.39
N GLN A 76 -11.77 2.85 0.77
CA GLN A 76 -10.36 2.58 0.53
C GLN A 76 -10.02 2.56 -0.97
N SER A 77 -10.87 1.92 -1.78
CA SER A 77 -10.72 1.90 -3.24
C SER A 77 -10.80 3.30 -3.84
N ALA A 78 -11.75 4.12 -3.37
CA ALA A 78 -11.89 5.51 -3.80
C ALA A 78 -10.65 6.35 -3.44
N TYR A 79 -10.07 6.17 -2.25
CA TYR A 79 -8.83 6.85 -1.86
C TYR A 79 -7.66 6.47 -2.76
N VAL A 80 -7.45 5.17 -3.01
CA VAL A 80 -6.38 4.70 -3.91
C VAL A 80 -6.60 5.24 -5.32
N GLY A 81 -7.85 5.25 -5.81
CA GLY A 81 -8.20 5.83 -7.11
C GLY A 81 -7.88 7.34 -7.20
N ALA A 82 -8.20 8.10 -6.15
CA ALA A 82 -7.87 9.53 -6.08
C ALA A 82 -6.35 9.76 -6.08
N ILE A 83 -5.60 8.95 -5.35
CA ILE A 83 -4.14 9.02 -5.32
C ILE A 83 -3.54 8.73 -6.68
N ARG A 84 -4.01 7.68 -7.38
CA ARG A 84 -3.59 7.36 -8.76
C ARG A 84 -3.87 8.52 -9.71
N ALA A 85 -5.06 9.13 -9.62
CA ALA A 85 -5.41 10.28 -10.44
C ALA A 85 -4.50 11.50 -10.16
N LEU A 86 -4.12 11.74 -8.91
CA LEU A 86 -3.18 12.80 -8.55
C LEU A 86 -1.77 12.52 -9.06
N ALA A 87 -1.27 11.29 -8.94
CA ALA A 87 0.02 10.88 -9.49
C ALA A 87 0.03 11.04 -11.01
N ALA A 88 -1.01 10.56 -11.70
CA ALA A 88 -1.15 10.70 -13.15
C ALA A 88 -1.23 12.16 -13.60
N ALA A 89 -1.92 13.02 -12.85
CA ALA A 89 -1.99 14.46 -13.15
C ALA A 89 -0.62 15.14 -12.97
N LEU A 90 0.16 14.71 -11.99
CA LEU A 90 1.53 15.19 -11.80
C LEU A 90 2.45 14.69 -12.92
N ASP A 91 2.36 13.40 -13.26
CA ASP A 91 3.09 12.81 -14.38
C ASP A 91 2.77 13.53 -15.71
N ALA A 92 1.51 13.90 -15.94
CA ALA A 92 1.10 14.65 -17.13
C ALA A 92 1.67 16.09 -17.19
N ARG A 93 2.01 16.66 -16.04
CA ARG A 93 2.65 17.99 -15.95
C ARG A 93 4.13 17.93 -16.37
N ASP A 94 4.81 16.83 -16.11
CA ASP A 94 6.17 16.56 -16.54
C ASP A 94 6.12 15.72 -17.85
N PRO A 95 6.46 16.31 -19.01
CA PRO A 95 6.30 15.63 -20.30
C PRO A 95 7.12 14.35 -20.46
N TYR A 96 7.98 14.04 -19.47
CA TYR A 96 8.87 12.89 -19.51
C TYR A 96 8.43 11.75 -18.59
N THR A 97 7.34 11.92 -17.85
CA THR A 97 6.93 11.01 -16.78
C THR A 97 5.54 10.37 -16.99
N ALA A 98 4.94 10.44 -18.18
CA ALA A 98 3.65 9.80 -18.44
C ALA A 98 3.67 8.32 -18.01
N GLY A 99 2.86 7.95 -17.00
CA GLY A 99 2.79 6.62 -16.40
C GLY A 99 4.05 6.18 -15.64
N HIS A 100 4.96 7.07 -15.33
CA HIS A 100 6.18 6.79 -14.57
C HIS A 100 5.86 6.29 -13.17
N SER A 101 5.01 6.99 -12.43
CA SER A 101 4.65 6.64 -11.07
C SER A 101 4.03 5.24 -10.98
N GLU A 102 3.19 4.85 -11.93
CA GLU A 102 2.62 3.49 -12.02
C GLU A 102 3.69 2.43 -12.32
N ARG A 103 4.61 2.70 -13.27
CA ARG A 103 5.69 1.77 -13.58
C ARG A 103 6.66 1.60 -12.42
N VAL A 104 7.03 2.68 -11.75
CA VAL A 104 7.89 2.64 -10.54
C VAL A 104 7.20 1.86 -9.43
N SER A 105 5.90 2.06 -9.21
CA SER A 105 5.12 1.29 -8.24
C SER A 105 5.11 -0.21 -8.57
N ALA A 106 4.83 -0.57 -9.83
CA ALA A 106 4.83 -1.97 -10.27
C ALA A 106 6.21 -2.64 -10.12
N LEU A 107 7.29 -1.94 -10.47
CA LEU A 107 8.67 -2.41 -10.30
C LEU A 107 9.02 -2.58 -8.82
N SER A 108 8.64 -1.63 -7.98
CA SER A 108 8.88 -1.68 -6.54
C SER A 108 8.17 -2.87 -5.88
N VAL A 109 6.93 -3.14 -6.27
CA VAL A 109 6.16 -4.33 -5.84
C VAL A 109 6.84 -5.62 -6.29
N LEU A 110 7.32 -5.66 -7.54
CA LEU A 110 8.05 -6.82 -8.07
C LEU A 110 9.31 -7.11 -7.24
N ILE A 111 10.10 -6.09 -6.93
CA ILE A 111 11.31 -6.19 -6.09
C ILE A 111 10.92 -6.67 -4.68
N ALA A 112 9.95 -6.02 -4.04
CA ALA A 112 9.53 -6.30 -2.68
C ALA A 112 9.05 -7.75 -2.51
N ARG A 113 8.24 -8.26 -3.43
CA ARG A 113 7.79 -9.65 -3.43
C ARG A 113 8.95 -10.63 -3.65
N HIS A 114 9.90 -10.28 -4.49
CA HIS A 114 11.09 -11.11 -4.71
C HIS A 114 12.01 -11.13 -3.48
N MET A 115 12.00 -10.08 -2.68
CA MET A 115 12.66 -10.01 -1.38
C MET A 115 11.84 -10.67 -0.25
N HIS A 116 10.69 -11.28 -0.55
CA HIS A 116 9.79 -11.97 0.39
C HIS A 116 9.26 -11.05 1.51
N LEU A 117 9.02 -9.79 1.21
CA LEU A 117 8.37 -8.88 2.16
C LEU A 117 6.90 -9.27 2.37
N SER A 118 6.33 -8.89 3.50
CA SER A 118 4.92 -9.14 3.80
C SER A 118 4.01 -8.37 2.82
N GLU A 119 2.79 -8.86 2.55
CA GLU A 119 1.84 -8.12 1.69
C GLU A 119 1.50 -6.73 2.28
N ALA A 120 1.54 -6.56 3.59
CA ALA A 120 1.37 -5.25 4.22
C ALA A 120 2.50 -4.28 3.84
N ASP A 121 3.76 -4.73 3.86
CA ASP A 121 4.90 -3.91 3.43
C ASP A 121 4.86 -3.65 1.91
N VAL A 122 4.44 -4.66 1.13
CA VAL A 122 4.23 -4.51 -0.33
C VAL A 122 3.20 -3.43 -0.64
N ASP A 123 2.10 -3.35 0.13
CA ASP A 123 1.08 -2.32 -0.05
C ASP A 123 1.59 -0.92 0.34
N VAL A 124 2.39 -0.83 1.41
CA VAL A 124 3.09 0.43 1.77
C VAL A 124 4.02 0.87 0.65
N ILE A 125 4.81 -0.03 0.09
CA ILE A 125 5.73 0.26 -1.02
C ILE A 125 4.95 0.67 -2.27
N ARG A 126 3.88 -0.03 -2.61
CA ARG A 126 3.03 0.27 -3.78
C ARG A 126 2.54 1.71 -3.77
N LEU A 127 1.93 2.12 -2.66
CA LEU A 127 1.34 3.45 -2.56
C LEU A 127 2.41 4.53 -2.37
N GLY A 128 3.48 4.25 -1.61
CA GLY A 128 4.62 5.16 -1.45
C GLY A 128 5.32 5.43 -2.78
N ALA A 129 5.50 4.41 -3.62
CA ALA A 129 6.08 4.55 -4.95
C ALA A 129 5.20 5.36 -5.91
N LEU A 130 3.86 5.22 -5.84
CA LEU A 130 2.95 6.10 -6.59
C LEU A 130 3.09 7.56 -6.21
N LEU A 131 3.41 7.84 -4.95
CA LEU A 131 3.44 9.17 -4.37
C LEU A 131 4.85 9.76 -4.26
N HIS A 132 5.91 9.01 -4.61
CA HIS A 132 7.30 9.41 -4.32
C HIS A 132 7.62 10.82 -4.83
N ASP A 133 7.10 11.16 -5.96
CA ASP A 133 7.33 12.41 -6.68
C ASP A 133 6.28 13.51 -6.41
N ILE A 134 5.29 13.29 -5.50
CA ILE A 134 4.18 14.24 -5.28
C ILE A 134 4.66 15.66 -4.95
N GLY A 135 5.82 15.80 -4.35
CA GLY A 135 6.41 17.08 -4.03
C GLY A 135 6.85 17.90 -5.24
N LYS A 136 6.96 17.31 -6.43
CA LYS A 136 7.22 18.05 -7.69
C LYS A 136 6.12 19.05 -8.02
N ILE A 137 4.96 18.96 -7.38
CA ILE A 137 3.92 20.00 -7.46
C ILE A 137 4.43 21.38 -7.08
N GLY A 138 5.44 21.48 -6.22
CA GLY A 138 6.07 22.71 -5.79
C GLY A 138 7.24 23.20 -6.66
N VAL A 139 7.62 22.42 -7.68
CA VAL A 139 8.67 22.81 -8.63
C VAL A 139 8.04 23.63 -9.76
N SER A 140 8.70 24.72 -10.16
CA SER A 140 8.20 25.56 -11.25
C SER A 140 8.26 24.84 -12.60
N ASP A 141 7.27 25.10 -13.49
CA ASP A 141 7.24 24.48 -14.83
C ASP A 141 8.48 24.84 -15.66
N HIS A 142 9.04 26.02 -15.44
CA HIS A 142 10.27 26.46 -16.10
C HIS A 142 11.45 25.51 -15.80
N VAL A 143 11.56 25.01 -14.58
CA VAL A 143 12.61 24.08 -14.16
C VAL A 143 12.25 22.65 -14.57
N LEU A 144 11.00 22.23 -14.31
CA LEU A 144 10.54 20.86 -14.54
C LEU A 144 10.58 20.49 -16.03
N ARG A 145 10.24 21.46 -16.91
CA ARG A 145 10.14 21.26 -18.36
C ARG A 145 11.36 21.79 -19.13
N LYS A 146 12.43 22.13 -18.45
CA LYS A 146 13.62 22.72 -19.09
C LYS A 146 14.25 21.75 -20.08
N PRO A 147 14.38 22.12 -21.38
CA PRO A 147 15.09 21.34 -22.34
C PRO A 147 16.61 21.53 -22.13
N GLY A 148 17.25 20.61 -21.42
CA GLY A 148 18.71 20.63 -21.23
C GLY A 148 19.13 20.51 -19.76
N PRO A 149 20.43 20.66 -19.47
CA PRO A 149 20.95 20.51 -18.12
C PRO A 149 20.44 21.62 -17.21
N LEU A 150 20.15 21.28 -15.96
CA LEU A 150 19.76 22.21 -14.92
C LEU A 150 20.99 22.95 -14.39
N SER A 151 20.82 24.23 -14.04
CA SER A 151 21.78 24.97 -13.21
C SER A 151 21.79 24.40 -11.78
N ALA A 152 22.80 24.79 -10.99
CA ALA A 152 22.87 24.39 -9.58
C ALA A 152 21.62 24.83 -8.78
N ASP A 153 21.14 26.07 -9.01
CA ASP A 153 19.96 26.62 -8.34
C ASP A 153 18.66 25.92 -8.77
N GLU A 154 18.54 25.57 -10.07
CA GLU A 154 17.40 24.81 -10.58
C GLU A 154 17.40 23.37 -10.06
N PHE A 155 18.56 22.73 -9.98
CA PHE A 155 18.70 21.40 -9.39
C PHE A 155 18.34 21.42 -7.89
N GLU A 156 18.72 22.45 -7.16
CA GLU A 156 18.36 22.60 -5.76
C GLU A 156 16.84 22.77 -5.57
N GLN A 157 16.12 23.38 -6.52
CA GLN A 157 14.66 23.42 -6.49
C GLN A 157 14.07 22.00 -6.62
N ILE A 158 14.63 21.18 -7.51
CA ILE A 158 14.18 19.78 -7.64
C ILE A 158 14.52 18.99 -6.37
N ARG A 159 15.71 19.14 -5.80
CA ARG A 159 16.12 18.43 -4.58
C ARG A 159 15.20 18.64 -3.37
N ARG A 160 14.37 19.67 -3.40
CA ARG A 160 13.42 19.97 -2.32
C ARG A 160 12.11 19.16 -2.41
N HIS A 161 11.83 18.48 -3.56
CA HIS A 161 10.55 17.79 -3.73
C HIS A 161 10.32 16.67 -2.71
N PRO A 162 11.31 15.85 -2.25
CA PRO A 162 11.03 14.79 -1.28
C PRO A 162 10.50 15.35 0.04
N GLY A 163 11.17 16.36 0.59
CA GLY A 163 10.74 17.02 1.83
C GLY A 163 9.42 17.79 1.67
N LEU A 164 9.13 18.37 0.49
CA LEU A 164 7.83 18.98 0.21
C LEU A 164 6.73 17.93 0.13
N GLY A 165 6.99 16.82 -0.57
CA GLY A 165 6.08 15.68 -0.65
C GLY A 165 5.71 15.14 0.73
N ALA A 166 6.71 14.86 1.56
CA ALA A 166 6.48 14.42 2.93
C ALA A 166 5.64 15.42 3.75
N ARG A 167 5.88 16.74 3.61
CA ARG A 167 5.07 17.77 4.28
C ARG A 167 3.61 17.78 3.81
N ILE A 168 3.35 17.52 2.52
CA ILE A 168 1.99 17.46 1.97
C ILE A 168 1.28 16.25 2.57
N LEU A 169 1.91 15.07 2.50
CA LEU A 169 1.31 13.81 2.92
C LEU A 169 1.13 13.69 4.43
N ARG A 170 1.99 14.32 5.25
CA ARG A 170 1.88 14.34 6.72
C ARG A 170 0.56 14.91 7.24
N LYS A 171 -0.18 15.65 6.40
CA LYS A 171 -1.51 16.16 6.73
C LYS A 171 -2.61 15.11 6.63
N VAL A 172 -2.29 13.95 6.10
CA VAL A 172 -3.23 12.86 5.85
C VAL A 172 -2.79 11.63 6.66
N PRO A 173 -3.40 11.35 7.82
CA PRO A 173 -2.89 10.36 8.79
C PRO A 173 -2.67 8.96 8.21
N PHE A 174 -3.55 8.48 7.34
CA PHE A 174 -3.40 7.13 6.76
C PHE A 174 -2.21 7.01 5.80
N LEU A 175 -1.58 8.13 5.36
CA LEU A 175 -0.38 8.15 4.52
C LEU A 175 0.93 8.16 5.33
N GLU A 176 0.86 8.18 6.67
CA GLU A 176 2.04 8.19 7.54
C GLU A 176 3.05 7.07 7.23
N PRO A 177 2.63 5.80 7.01
CA PRO A 177 3.57 4.71 6.67
C PRO A 177 4.38 4.95 5.38
N HIS A 178 3.89 5.80 4.48
CA HIS A 178 4.51 6.07 3.18
C HIS A 178 5.52 7.22 3.21
N LEU A 179 5.56 8.01 4.29
CA LEU A 179 6.38 9.23 4.38
C LEU A 179 7.87 8.95 4.20
N GLY A 180 8.37 7.86 4.78
CA GLY A 180 9.76 7.45 4.65
C GLY A 180 10.17 7.20 3.20
N ILE A 181 9.31 6.60 2.40
CA ILE A 181 9.54 6.38 0.98
C ILE A 181 9.63 7.73 0.25
N VAL A 182 8.63 8.59 0.43
CA VAL A 182 8.53 9.86 -0.28
C VAL A 182 9.66 10.82 0.09
N GLU A 183 10.09 10.83 1.35
CA GLU A 183 11.12 11.73 1.83
C GLU A 183 12.54 11.24 1.52
N LEU A 184 12.76 9.91 1.39
CA LEU A 184 14.09 9.31 1.39
C LEU A 184 14.45 8.54 0.12
N HIS A 185 13.58 8.49 -0.90
CA HIS A 185 13.83 7.71 -2.13
C HIS A 185 15.02 8.21 -2.96
N HIS A 186 15.58 9.36 -2.66
CA HIS A 186 16.82 9.86 -3.26
C HIS A 186 18.04 9.75 -2.35
N GLU A 187 17.89 9.12 -1.18
CA GLU A 187 19.04 8.77 -0.36
C GLU A 187 19.86 7.66 -1.02
N ARG A 188 21.17 7.66 -0.74
CA ARG A 188 22.13 6.71 -1.34
C ARG A 188 22.92 6.03 -0.24
N PRO A 189 23.19 4.71 -0.34
CA PRO A 189 23.99 3.99 0.65
C PRO A 189 25.36 4.61 0.95
N ASP A 190 25.94 5.34 0.00
CA ASP A 190 27.23 6.03 0.15
C ASP A 190 27.13 7.41 0.84
N GLY A 191 25.93 7.83 1.28
CA GLY A 191 25.68 9.11 1.95
C GLY A 191 25.71 10.33 1.04
N LYS A 192 25.83 10.16 -0.28
CA LYS A 192 25.82 11.26 -1.26
C LYS A 192 24.43 11.56 -1.79
N GLY A 193 23.39 10.97 -1.16
CA GLY A 193 22.00 11.22 -1.46
C GLY A 193 21.47 12.50 -0.86
N TYR A 194 20.18 12.69 -0.93
CA TYR A 194 19.47 13.81 -0.34
C TYR A 194 18.06 13.37 0.10
N PRO A 195 17.41 14.07 1.06
CA PRO A 195 17.77 15.38 1.60
C PRO A 195 18.76 15.34 2.77
N PHE A 196 18.99 14.20 3.46
CA PHE A 196 19.72 14.12 4.72
C PHE A 196 21.14 13.53 4.59
N GLY A 197 21.47 12.87 3.48
CA GLY A 197 22.74 12.15 3.29
C GLY A 197 22.87 10.94 4.19
N LEU A 198 21.81 10.15 4.34
CA LEU A 198 21.78 8.94 5.16
C LEU A 198 22.70 7.87 4.59
N LEU A 199 23.32 7.08 5.47
CA LEU A 199 24.25 6.01 5.11
C LEU A 199 23.60 4.62 5.28
N GLY A 200 23.79 3.75 4.30
CA GLY A 200 23.52 2.31 4.38
C GLY A 200 22.12 1.99 4.96
N ASP A 201 22.13 1.24 6.06
CA ASP A 201 20.89 0.75 6.69
C ASP A 201 20.07 1.81 7.45
N ASN A 202 20.59 3.04 7.58
CA ASN A 202 19.80 4.16 8.08
C ASN A 202 18.72 4.62 7.06
N ILE A 203 18.82 4.17 5.81
CA ILE A 203 17.79 4.37 4.78
C ILE A 203 16.78 3.23 4.88
N PRO A 204 15.47 3.49 5.10
CA PRO A 204 14.46 2.45 5.10
C PRO A 204 14.52 1.58 3.84
N LEU A 205 14.31 0.27 3.98
CA LEU A 205 14.39 -0.68 2.87
C LEU A 205 13.43 -0.30 1.75
N GLU A 206 12.22 0.14 2.10
CA GLU A 206 11.17 0.56 1.18
C GLU A 206 11.64 1.74 0.28
N ALA A 207 12.36 2.69 0.86
CA ALA A 207 12.93 3.82 0.10
C ALA A 207 14.06 3.35 -0.83
N ARG A 208 14.91 2.41 -0.37
CA ARG A 208 15.97 1.81 -1.22
C ARG A 208 15.38 1.03 -2.39
N ILE A 209 14.26 0.35 -2.20
CA ILE A 209 13.51 -0.36 -3.26
C ILE A 209 13.00 0.63 -4.30
N VAL A 210 12.33 1.69 -3.87
CA VAL A 210 11.79 2.71 -4.78
C VAL A 210 12.92 3.44 -5.53
N HIS A 211 14.05 3.72 -4.87
CA HIS A 211 15.23 4.32 -5.52
C HIS A 211 15.75 3.50 -6.70
N VAL A 212 15.87 2.18 -6.54
CA VAL A 212 16.30 1.28 -7.62
C VAL A 212 15.24 1.18 -8.72
N ALA A 213 13.97 1.09 -8.38
CA ALA A 213 12.86 1.03 -9.33
C ALA A 213 12.75 2.31 -10.17
N ASP A 214 12.85 3.49 -9.54
CA ASP A 214 12.87 4.80 -10.20
C ASP A 214 14.05 4.92 -11.17
N ALA A 215 15.26 4.60 -10.71
CA ALA A 215 16.44 4.63 -11.57
C ALA A 215 16.33 3.68 -12.77
N PHE A 216 15.76 2.49 -12.57
CA PHE A 216 15.53 1.52 -13.66
C PHE A 216 14.51 2.05 -14.67
N ASP A 217 13.35 2.54 -14.22
CA ASP A 217 12.34 3.14 -15.10
C ASP A 217 12.90 4.36 -15.85
N ALA A 218 13.62 5.21 -15.14
CA ALA A 218 14.28 6.38 -15.75
C ALA A 218 15.29 6.00 -16.86
N MET A 219 15.92 4.83 -16.78
CA MET A 219 16.85 4.36 -17.81
C MET A 219 16.14 3.66 -18.98
N THR A 220 15.06 2.95 -18.70
CA THR A 220 14.35 2.10 -19.67
C THR A 220 13.18 2.80 -20.37
N SER A 221 12.76 3.95 -19.87
CA SER A 221 11.76 4.81 -20.51
C SER A 221 12.39 5.80 -21.49
N ALA A 222 11.74 6.05 -22.62
CA ALA A 222 12.19 7.07 -23.58
C ALA A 222 11.99 8.47 -22.98
N ARG A 223 12.97 9.35 -23.13
CA ARG A 223 12.93 10.77 -22.78
C ARG A 223 13.20 11.62 -24.01
N ALA A 224 12.75 12.87 -24.03
CA ALA A 224 12.89 13.74 -25.22
C ALA A 224 14.33 13.81 -25.78
N TYR A 225 15.31 13.64 -24.91
CA TYR A 225 16.74 13.77 -25.29
C TYR A 225 17.48 12.44 -25.29
N ARG A 226 16.81 11.32 -24.97
CA ARG A 226 17.46 10.02 -24.86
C ARG A 226 16.48 8.90 -25.15
N PRO A 227 16.80 8.02 -26.14
CA PRO A 227 16.00 6.82 -26.37
C PRO A 227 16.05 5.90 -25.14
N ALA A 228 15.02 5.06 -24.99
CA ALA A 228 14.99 4.01 -23.98
C ALA A 228 16.21 3.09 -24.12
N ARG A 229 16.84 2.76 -23.00
CA ARG A 229 17.89 1.74 -22.96
C ARG A 229 17.25 0.36 -22.82
N ALA A 230 17.90 -0.67 -23.37
CA ALA A 230 17.48 -2.04 -23.12
C ALA A 230 17.58 -2.37 -21.63
N ALA A 231 16.65 -3.18 -21.10
CA ALA A 231 16.62 -3.56 -19.70
C ALA A 231 17.95 -4.20 -19.23
N SER A 232 18.58 -5.00 -20.09
CA SER A 232 19.91 -5.59 -19.81
C SER A 232 20.99 -4.54 -19.57
N VAL A 233 20.98 -3.45 -20.32
CA VAL A 233 21.93 -2.34 -20.16
C VAL A 233 21.64 -1.59 -18.85
N ALA A 234 20.39 -1.37 -18.51
CA ALA A 234 20.00 -0.73 -17.24
C ALA A 234 20.42 -1.58 -16.04
N ILE A 235 20.25 -2.89 -16.09
CA ILE A 235 20.71 -3.80 -15.01
C ILE A 235 22.24 -3.73 -14.85
N VAL A 236 23.01 -3.74 -15.92
CA VAL A 236 24.47 -3.62 -15.84
C VAL A 236 24.88 -2.29 -15.18
N GLU A 237 24.18 -1.21 -15.49
CA GLU A 237 24.43 0.10 -14.87
C GLU A 237 24.11 0.09 -13.37
N LEU A 238 22.94 -0.48 -12.96
CA LEU A 238 22.59 -0.63 -11.55
C LEU A 238 23.63 -1.48 -10.79
N GLN A 239 24.08 -2.58 -11.37
CA GLN A 239 25.12 -3.44 -10.78
C GLN A 239 26.45 -2.70 -10.62
N ARG A 240 26.83 -1.87 -11.60
CA ARG A 240 28.06 -1.06 -11.55
C ARG A 240 28.10 -0.13 -10.34
N TYR A 241 26.96 0.42 -9.94
CA TYR A 241 26.84 1.36 -8.81
C TYR A 241 26.24 0.71 -7.57
N SER A 242 26.12 -0.61 -7.54
CA SER A 242 25.71 -1.37 -6.38
C SER A 242 26.69 -1.17 -5.21
N GLY A 243 26.19 -0.99 -4.01
CA GLY A 243 26.99 -0.68 -2.80
C GLY A 243 27.42 0.78 -2.66
N THR A 244 27.18 1.60 -3.69
CA THR A 244 27.43 3.05 -3.64
C THR A 244 26.16 3.86 -3.83
N GLN A 245 25.64 3.93 -5.04
CA GLN A 245 24.38 4.63 -5.32
C GLN A 245 23.17 3.76 -4.96
N PHE A 246 23.24 2.45 -5.22
CA PHE A 246 22.11 1.53 -5.08
C PHE A 246 22.37 0.46 -4.03
N ASP A 247 21.31 0.04 -3.35
CA ASP A 247 21.37 -1.07 -2.41
C ASP A 247 21.62 -2.40 -3.13
N PRO A 248 22.65 -3.18 -2.72
CA PRO A 248 23.00 -4.42 -3.41
C PRO A 248 21.92 -5.47 -3.42
N ALA A 249 21.23 -5.66 -2.30
CA ALA A 249 20.18 -6.68 -2.18
C ALA A 249 18.98 -6.34 -3.07
N THR A 250 18.63 -5.06 -3.15
CA THR A 250 17.56 -4.56 -4.01
C THR A 250 17.88 -4.69 -5.50
N VAL A 251 19.12 -4.38 -5.90
CA VAL A 251 19.57 -4.55 -7.29
C VAL A 251 19.54 -6.03 -7.70
N ASP A 252 20.01 -6.92 -6.83
CA ASP A 252 19.99 -8.36 -7.08
C ASP A 252 18.55 -8.89 -7.18
N ALA A 253 17.66 -8.46 -6.30
CA ALA A 253 16.25 -8.83 -6.33
C ALA A 253 15.59 -8.42 -7.66
N LEU A 254 15.82 -7.20 -8.15
CA LEU A 254 15.33 -6.76 -9.46
C LEU A 254 15.89 -7.61 -10.59
N ARG A 255 17.18 -7.84 -10.60
CA ARG A 255 17.87 -8.65 -11.63
C ARG A 255 17.29 -10.06 -11.72
N ILE A 256 17.09 -10.73 -10.57
CA ILE A 256 16.57 -12.10 -10.52
C ILE A 256 15.09 -12.11 -10.93
N ALA A 257 14.30 -11.15 -10.44
CA ALA A 257 12.89 -11.03 -10.79
C ALA A 257 12.66 -10.86 -12.29
N LEU A 258 13.47 -10.05 -12.95
CA LEU A 258 13.39 -9.85 -14.42
C LEU A 258 13.88 -11.09 -15.19
N ALA A 259 14.87 -11.83 -14.68
CA ALA A 259 15.37 -13.05 -15.30
C ALA A 259 14.42 -14.25 -15.18
N ALA A 260 13.62 -14.31 -14.11
CA ALA A 260 12.65 -15.38 -13.87
C ALA A 260 11.47 -15.37 -14.86
N SER A 261 11.28 -14.28 -15.62
CA SER A 261 10.26 -14.17 -16.66
C SER A 261 10.89 -13.83 -18.01
N PRO A 262 11.31 -14.84 -18.80
CA PRO A 262 12.01 -14.64 -20.06
C PRO A 262 11.18 -13.95 -21.15
N SER A 263 9.86 -13.85 -20.99
CA SER A 263 8.96 -13.19 -21.94
C SER A 263 8.78 -11.71 -21.64
N ALA A 264 9.78 -10.92 -21.98
CA ALA A 264 9.83 -9.46 -22.02
C ALA A 264 9.40 -8.72 -20.73
N PRO A 265 10.32 -7.97 -20.08
CA PRO A 265 10.02 -7.09 -18.93
C PRO A 265 8.80 -6.18 -19.17
N GLU A 266 8.61 -5.75 -20.43
CA GLU A 266 7.47 -4.93 -20.86
C GLU A 266 6.13 -5.67 -20.75
N ARG A 267 6.05 -6.96 -21.08
CA ARG A 267 4.81 -7.74 -20.99
C ARG A 267 4.44 -8.04 -19.54
N GLN A 268 5.40 -8.23 -18.68
CA GLN A 268 5.18 -8.46 -17.27
C GLN A 268 4.75 -7.16 -16.55
N LEU A 269 5.36 -6.06 -16.92
CA LEU A 269 4.97 -4.72 -16.48
C LEU A 269 3.56 -4.37 -16.97
N GLN A 270 3.24 -4.61 -18.25
CA GLN A 270 1.91 -4.44 -18.82
C GLN A 270 0.88 -5.41 -18.23
N ALA A 271 1.26 -6.65 -17.91
CA ALA A 271 0.38 -7.62 -17.24
C ALA A 271 0.09 -7.24 -15.77
N LEU A 272 1.05 -6.64 -15.07
CA LEU A 272 0.85 -6.09 -13.74
C LEU A 272 -0.04 -4.84 -13.78
N LEU A 273 0.19 -3.95 -14.73
CA LEU A 273 -0.62 -2.75 -14.93
C LEU A 273 -2.05 -3.09 -15.45
N GLY A 274 -2.19 -4.14 -16.28
CA GLY A 274 -3.49 -4.57 -16.83
C GLY A 274 -4.35 -5.39 -15.87
N ARG A 275 -3.77 -6.10 -14.91
CA ARG A 275 -4.54 -6.86 -13.91
C ARG A 275 -5.19 -5.98 -12.84
N GLU A 276 -4.62 -4.81 -12.56
CA GLU A 276 -5.19 -3.87 -11.60
C GLU A 276 -6.30 -2.99 -12.20
N ALA A 277 -6.40 -2.89 -13.53
CA ALA A 277 -7.50 -2.20 -14.22
C ALA A 277 -8.78 -3.07 -14.35
N SER A 278 -8.72 -4.36 -13.97
CA SER A 278 -9.82 -5.33 -14.10
C SER A 278 -10.34 -5.85 -12.76
N ALA A 279 -9.88 -5.35 -11.64
CA ALA A 279 -10.32 -5.68 -10.28
C ALA A 279 -10.96 -4.46 -9.61
#